data_980533ad86c503cd896bc5686e017d16
#
_entry.id   980533ad86c503cd896bc5686e017d16
#
_cell.length_a   1.000
_cell.length_b   1.000
_cell.length_c   1.000
_cell.angle_alpha   90.00
_cell.angle_beta   90.00
_cell.angle_gamma   90.00
#
_symmetry.space_group_name_H-M   'P 1'
#
loop_
_entity.id
_entity.type
_entity.pdbx_description
1 polymer ?
#
loop_
_entity_poly.entity_id
_entity_poly.type
_entity_poly.pdbx_seq_one_letter_code
_entity_poly.pdbx_strand_id
1 'polypeptide(L)'
;MKKFCFLLLIATLLFSCKQGGQQNKKNDDKPVITVTIEPLRYFTEAIAGDEFTVVSMVPKGSSPETYDPTPQQLVDLAQSKAYFRIGYIGFEQTWMDRLMNNTPHIQVFDTSKGIDLILNNDDHDHGHNSNDGHI
;
A
#
# COMPACT_ATOMS: atom_id res chain seq x y z
N MET A 1 -52.68 -9.92 -38.46
CA MET A 1 -51.88 -8.73 -38.14
C MET A 1 -51.64 -8.57 -36.63
N LYS A 2 -52.63 -8.74 -35.76
CA LYS A 2 -52.43 -8.59 -34.27
C LYS A 2 -51.47 -9.59 -33.65
N LYS A 3 -51.38 -10.83 -34.12
CA LYS A 3 -50.46 -11.86 -33.60
C LYS A 3 -49.01 -11.60 -33.99
N PHE A 4 -48.77 -10.95 -35.11
CA PHE A 4 -47.40 -10.62 -35.55
C PHE A 4 -46.80 -9.46 -34.75
N CYS A 5 -47.59 -8.45 -34.37
CA CYS A 5 -47.16 -7.37 -33.48
C CYS A 5 -46.80 -7.88 -32.06
N PHE A 6 -47.53 -8.89 -31.56
CA PHE A 6 -47.26 -9.46 -30.23
C PHE A 6 -45.94 -10.25 -30.19
N LEU A 7 -45.61 -10.94 -31.28
CA LEU A 7 -44.36 -11.68 -31.43
C LEU A 7 -43.15 -10.72 -31.53
N LEU A 8 -43.32 -9.61 -32.19
CA LEU A 8 -42.30 -8.57 -32.36
C LEU A 8 -42.01 -7.83 -31.03
N LEU A 9 -43.06 -7.62 -30.21
CA LEU A 9 -42.94 -7.00 -28.90
C LEU A 9 -42.18 -7.88 -27.89
N ILE A 10 -42.38 -9.22 -27.95
CA ILE A 10 -41.68 -10.16 -27.08
C ILE A 10 -40.19 -10.29 -27.44
N ALA A 11 -39.86 -10.18 -28.73
CA ALA A 11 -38.47 -10.24 -29.18
C ALA A 11 -37.62 -9.04 -28.72
N THR A 12 -38.21 -7.87 -28.48
CA THR A 12 -37.49 -6.69 -27.98
C THR A 12 -37.18 -6.75 -26.47
N LEU A 13 -37.93 -7.54 -25.71
CA LEU A 13 -37.72 -7.71 -24.27
C LEU A 13 -36.55 -8.63 -23.93
N LEU A 14 -36.03 -9.45 -24.85
CA LEU A 14 -34.92 -10.35 -24.62
C LEU A 14 -33.54 -9.71 -24.84
N PHE A 15 -33.45 -8.49 -25.35
CA PHE A 15 -32.19 -7.79 -25.58
C PHE A 15 -31.78 -6.85 -24.45
N SER A 16 -32.57 -6.74 -23.38
CA SER A 16 -32.32 -5.78 -22.28
C SER A 16 -31.55 -6.36 -21.08
N CYS A 17 -30.83 -7.46 -21.22
CA CYS A 17 -29.99 -7.97 -20.14
C CYS A 17 -28.54 -8.18 -20.59
N LYS A 18 -27.78 -7.10 -20.79
CA LYS A 18 -26.32 -7.14 -20.70
C LYS A 18 -25.73 -5.74 -20.50
N GLN A 19 -25.92 -5.18 -19.32
CA GLN A 19 -25.04 -4.11 -18.82
C GLN A 19 -24.91 -4.25 -17.30
N GLY A 20 -24.50 -5.45 -16.86
CA GLY A 20 -23.76 -5.59 -15.64
C GLY A 20 -22.38 -5.01 -15.92
N GLY A 21 -22.08 -3.85 -15.34
CA GLY A 21 -20.76 -3.26 -15.41
C GLY A 21 -19.76 -4.23 -14.81
N GLN A 22 -19.14 -5.08 -15.63
CA GLN A 22 -17.82 -5.55 -15.36
C GLN A 22 -16.96 -4.28 -15.37
N GLN A 23 -16.63 -3.77 -14.18
CA GLN A 23 -15.37 -3.07 -14.03
C GLN A 23 -14.33 -4.03 -14.59
N ASN A 24 -13.94 -3.80 -15.86
CA ASN A 24 -12.68 -4.26 -16.37
C ASN A 24 -11.64 -3.73 -15.38
N LYS A 25 -11.28 -4.56 -14.39
CA LYS A 25 -9.98 -4.50 -13.79
C LYS A 25 -9.07 -4.70 -15.00
N LYS A 26 -8.64 -3.60 -15.62
CA LYS A 26 -7.51 -3.59 -16.51
C LYS A 26 -6.43 -4.30 -15.70
N ASN A 27 -6.17 -5.57 -16.00
CA ASN A 27 -4.92 -6.18 -15.61
C ASN A 27 -3.89 -5.35 -16.38
N ASP A 28 -3.46 -4.27 -15.78
CA ASP A 28 -2.26 -3.61 -16.22
C ASP A 28 -1.17 -4.65 -15.96
N ASP A 29 -0.67 -5.27 -17.01
CA ASP A 29 0.49 -6.19 -16.98
C ASP A 29 1.77 -5.44 -16.55
N LYS A 30 1.61 -4.26 -15.95
CA LYS A 30 2.71 -3.44 -15.45
C LYS A 30 3.37 -4.12 -14.25
N PRO A 31 4.69 -4.14 -14.19
CA PRO A 31 5.38 -4.65 -13.02
C PRO A 31 5.02 -3.82 -11.78
N VAL A 32 4.89 -4.50 -10.64
CA VAL A 32 4.50 -3.89 -9.38
C VAL A 32 5.74 -3.48 -8.59
N ILE A 33 5.72 -2.27 -8.06
CA ILE A 33 6.63 -1.78 -7.02
C ILE A 33 5.83 -1.59 -5.75
N THR A 34 6.29 -2.17 -4.64
CA THR A 34 5.71 -1.92 -3.33
C THR A 34 6.57 -0.90 -2.58
N VAL A 35 5.92 0.01 -1.89
CA VAL A 35 6.56 1.00 -1.02
C VAL A 35 5.97 0.91 0.38
N THR A 36 6.67 1.41 1.40
CA THR A 36 6.17 1.30 2.77
C THR A 36 4.98 2.22 3.03
N ILE A 37 5.06 3.50 2.66
CA ILE A 37 4.04 4.52 2.99
C ILE A 37 3.61 5.35 1.79
N GLU A 38 2.43 5.98 1.91
CA GLU A 38 1.81 6.80 0.85
C GLU A 38 2.68 7.95 0.31
N PRO A 39 3.42 8.73 1.12
CA PRO A 39 4.32 9.74 0.58
C PRO A 39 5.37 9.15 -0.37
N LEU A 40 5.92 7.99 -0.04
CA LEU A 40 6.89 7.32 -0.89
C LEU A 40 6.24 6.80 -2.19
N ARG A 41 4.96 6.36 -2.13
CA ARG A 41 4.19 6.01 -3.32
C ARG A 41 4.07 7.20 -4.27
N TYR A 42 3.68 8.36 -3.76
CA TYR A 42 3.55 9.57 -4.56
C TYR A 42 4.85 9.92 -5.31
N PHE A 43 5.99 9.90 -4.62
CA PHE A 43 7.28 10.19 -5.27
C PHE A 43 7.69 9.11 -6.26
N THR A 44 7.44 7.85 -5.93
CA THR A 44 7.75 6.72 -6.83
C THR A 44 6.92 6.81 -8.11
N GLU A 45 5.62 7.09 -8.01
CA GLU A 45 4.73 7.30 -9.17
C GLU A 45 5.17 8.49 -10.03
N ALA A 46 5.58 9.60 -9.39
CA ALA A 46 6.05 10.79 -10.10
C ALA A 46 7.32 10.53 -10.92
N ILE A 47 8.18 9.62 -10.48
CA ILE A 47 9.43 9.26 -11.17
C ILE A 47 9.20 8.15 -12.19
N ALA A 48 8.47 7.11 -11.80
CA ALA A 48 8.24 5.92 -12.62
C ALA A 48 7.21 6.14 -13.75
N GLY A 49 6.38 7.18 -13.63
CA GLY A 49 5.31 7.44 -14.58
C GLY A 49 4.36 6.24 -14.71
N ASP A 50 3.99 5.93 -15.95
CA ASP A 50 3.05 4.85 -16.26
C ASP A 50 3.70 3.47 -16.47
N GLU A 51 4.99 3.32 -16.22
CA GLU A 51 5.72 2.09 -16.47
C GLU A 51 5.48 1.02 -15.39
N PHE A 52 5.09 1.43 -14.18
CA PHE A 52 4.89 0.57 -13.03
C PHE A 52 3.55 0.81 -12.36
N THR A 53 3.03 -0.23 -11.71
CA THR A 53 1.97 -0.09 -10.70
C THR A 53 2.63 0.05 -9.33
N VAL A 54 2.38 1.15 -8.63
CA VAL A 54 2.96 1.40 -7.30
C VAL A 54 1.90 1.20 -6.23
N VAL A 55 2.20 0.37 -5.22
CA VAL A 55 1.30 0.07 -4.11
C VAL A 55 1.96 0.38 -2.77
N SER A 56 1.19 0.88 -1.80
CA SER A 56 1.67 1.15 -0.45
C SER A 56 1.28 0.03 0.51
N MET A 57 2.22 -0.43 1.34
CA MET A 57 1.93 -1.42 2.39
C MET A 57 1.10 -0.82 3.51
N VAL A 58 1.43 0.38 3.96
CA VAL A 58 0.65 1.11 4.96
C VAL A 58 -0.35 2.01 4.24
N PRO A 59 -1.66 1.70 4.31
CA PRO A 59 -2.67 2.48 3.59
C PRO A 59 -2.84 3.87 4.19
N LYS A 60 -3.38 4.77 3.35
CA LYS A 60 -3.71 6.13 3.77
C LYS A 60 -4.60 6.13 5.03
N GLY A 61 -4.21 6.91 6.02
CA GLY A 61 -4.94 7.05 7.30
C GLY A 61 -4.56 6.03 8.37
N SER A 62 -3.71 5.06 8.06
CA SER A 62 -3.14 4.14 9.06
C SER A 62 -1.85 4.71 9.65
N SER A 63 -1.56 4.33 10.90
CA SER A 63 -0.31 4.68 11.56
C SER A 63 0.82 3.76 11.09
N PRO A 64 1.89 4.30 10.50
CA PRO A 64 3.02 3.48 10.07
C PRO A 64 3.82 2.87 11.24
N GLU A 65 3.61 3.36 12.46
CA GLU A 65 4.31 2.84 13.64
C GLU A 65 3.69 1.53 14.16
N THR A 66 2.38 1.35 13.95
CA THR A 66 1.61 0.26 14.58
C THR A 66 0.79 -0.56 13.58
N TYR A 67 1.03 -0.40 12.29
CA TYR A 67 0.26 -1.08 11.27
C TYR A 67 0.66 -2.55 11.13
N ASP A 68 -0.34 -3.42 11.06
CA ASP A 68 -0.18 -4.83 10.75
C ASP A 68 -0.75 -5.13 9.34
N PRO A 69 0.03 -5.74 8.44
CA PRO A 69 -0.43 -6.03 7.10
C PRO A 69 -1.47 -7.15 7.08
N THR A 70 -2.47 -6.99 6.21
CA THR A 70 -3.47 -8.03 6.00
C THR A 70 -2.88 -9.22 5.22
N PRO A 71 -3.46 -10.44 5.35
CA PRO A 71 -3.03 -11.59 4.56
C PRO A 71 -3.05 -11.33 3.05
N GLN A 72 -4.01 -10.56 2.55
CA GLN A 72 -4.07 -10.22 1.13
C GLN A 72 -2.89 -9.35 0.70
N GLN A 73 -2.50 -8.38 1.50
CA GLN A 73 -1.32 -7.55 1.22
C GLN A 73 -0.03 -8.36 1.17
N LEU A 74 0.09 -9.41 1.98
CA LEU A 74 1.25 -10.31 1.92
C LEU A 74 1.29 -11.10 0.61
N VAL A 75 0.11 -11.53 0.12
CA VAL A 75 -0.01 -12.19 -1.19
C VAL A 75 0.31 -11.21 -2.32
N ASP A 76 -0.21 -9.99 -2.25
CA ASP A 76 0.01 -8.97 -3.27
C ASP A 76 1.49 -8.54 -3.32
N LEU A 77 2.15 -8.44 -2.16
CA LEU A 77 3.58 -8.16 -2.06
C LEU A 77 4.41 -9.18 -2.85
N ALA A 78 4.05 -10.46 -2.80
CA ALA A 78 4.80 -11.50 -3.52
C ALA A 78 4.84 -11.31 -5.05
N GLN A 79 3.98 -10.46 -5.60
CA GLN A 79 3.97 -10.12 -7.03
C GLN A 79 4.90 -8.93 -7.37
N SER A 80 5.47 -8.28 -6.36
CA SER A 80 6.31 -7.11 -6.56
C SER A 80 7.69 -7.45 -7.10
N LYS A 81 8.24 -6.56 -7.91
CA LYS A 81 9.61 -6.62 -8.43
C LYS A 81 10.60 -5.95 -7.49
N ALA A 82 10.15 -4.91 -6.81
CA ALA A 82 10.97 -4.11 -5.89
C ALA A 82 10.15 -3.65 -4.69
N TYR A 83 10.84 -3.41 -3.59
CA TYR A 83 10.30 -2.82 -2.37
C TYR A 83 11.15 -1.60 -1.98
N PHE A 84 10.52 -0.43 -1.86
CA PHE A 84 11.19 0.78 -1.40
C PHE A 84 10.80 1.06 0.05
N ARG A 85 11.79 1.10 0.93
CA ARG A 85 11.64 1.36 2.36
C ARG A 85 12.26 2.70 2.75
N ILE A 86 11.83 3.22 3.90
CA ILE A 86 12.40 4.42 4.53
C ILE A 86 13.51 4.05 5.52
N GLY A 87 13.36 2.93 6.24
CA GLY A 87 14.40 2.40 7.12
C GLY A 87 14.16 2.56 8.62
N TYR A 88 13.31 3.51 9.05
CA TYR A 88 13.25 3.93 10.46
C TYR A 88 11.86 3.91 11.09
N ILE A 89 10.83 3.47 10.39
CA ILE A 89 9.46 3.43 10.92
C ILE A 89 9.13 2.08 11.53
N GLY A 90 8.24 2.08 12.55
CA GLY A 90 7.91 0.91 13.35
C GLY A 90 7.41 -0.28 12.55
N PHE A 91 6.61 -0.05 11.50
CA PHE A 91 6.21 -1.10 10.56
C PHE A 91 7.42 -1.86 9.98
N GLU A 92 8.41 -1.14 9.48
CA GLU A 92 9.58 -1.77 8.85
C GLU A 92 10.43 -2.52 9.88
N GLN A 93 10.61 -1.95 11.07
CA GLN A 93 11.34 -2.61 12.14
C GLN A 93 10.68 -3.92 12.58
N THR A 94 9.36 -3.96 12.54
CA THR A 94 8.59 -5.14 12.97
C THR A 94 8.45 -6.19 11.87
N TRP A 95 8.26 -5.78 10.63
CA TRP A 95 7.80 -6.66 9.56
C TRP A 95 8.83 -6.99 8.48
N MET A 96 9.84 -6.13 8.21
CA MET A 96 10.70 -6.28 7.03
C MET A 96 11.41 -7.64 6.97
N ASP A 97 11.99 -8.13 8.05
CA ASP A 97 12.68 -9.41 8.05
C ASP A 97 11.74 -10.55 7.67
N ARG A 98 10.54 -10.54 8.22
CA ARG A 98 9.52 -11.55 7.94
C ARG A 98 9.01 -11.46 6.50
N LEU A 99 8.79 -10.25 6.00
CA LEU A 99 8.35 -10.03 4.62
C LEU A 99 9.40 -10.52 3.64
N MET A 100 10.64 -10.13 3.82
CA MET A 100 11.72 -10.46 2.89
C MET A 100 12.11 -11.94 2.92
N ASN A 101 12.05 -12.60 4.08
CA ASN A 101 12.24 -14.04 4.19
C ASN A 101 11.19 -14.83 3.39
N ASN A 102 9.96 -14.32 3.32
CA ASN A 102 8.88 -14.94 2.55
C ASN A 102 8.89 -14.57 1.06
N THR A 103 9.60 -13.52 0.67
CA THR A 103 9.66 -13.00 -0.71
C THR A 103 11.10 -12.72 -1.15
N PRO A 104 12.01 -13.71 -1.14
CA PRO A 104 13.45 -13.50 -1.37
C PRO A 104 13.80 -13.01 -2.79
N HIS A 105 12.85 -13.05 -3.71
CA HIS A 105 13.02 -12.56 -5.09
C HIS A 105 12.82 -11.04 -5.22
N ILE A 106 12.28 -10.38 -4.18
CA ILE A 106 12.02 -8.94 -4.21
C ILE A 106 13.31 -8.17 -3.91
N GLN A 107 13.65 -7.23 -4.77
CA GLN A 107 14.76 -6.32 -4.55
C GLN A 107 14.36 -5.22 -3.57
N VAL A 108 15.08 -5.07 -2.45
CA VAL A 108 14.81 -4.03 -1.45
C VAL A 108 15.76 -2.85 -1.62
N PHE A 109 15.18 -1.66 -1.69
CA PHE A 109 15.91 -0.39 -1.77
C PHE A 109 15.58 0.46 -0.55
N ASP A 110 16.62 0.85 0.16
CA ASP A 110 16.53 1.79 1.29
C ASP A 110 16.67 3.22 0.76
N THR A 111 15.58 3.98 0.79
CA THR A 111 15.52 5.34 0.24
C THR A 111 16.12 6.38 1.19
N SER A 112 16.44 6.02 2.44
CA SER A 112 17.12 6.89 3.39
C SER A 112 18.65 6.81 3.28
N LYS A 113 19.15 5.86 2.51
CA LYS A 113 20.60 5.65 2.41
C LYS A 113 21.32 6.88 1.84
N GLY A 114 22.27 7.40 2.62
CA GLY A 114 23.03 8.61 2.26
C GLY A 114 22.37 9.92 2.70
N ILE A 115 21.30 9.85 3.48
CA ILE A 115 20.66 11.01 4.10
C ILE A 115 21.06 11.07 5.58
N ASP A 116 21.55 12.23 6.03
CA ASP A 116 21.82 12.47 7.44
C ASP A 116 20.51 12.66 8.19
N LEU A 117 20.23 11.76 9.14
CA LEU A 117 18.99 11.80 9.89
C LEU A 117 19.09 12.79 11.05
N ILE A 118 18.06 13.61 11.18
CA ILE A 118 17.87 14.46 12.37
C ILE A 118 17.16 13.59 13.41
N LEU A 119 17.91 13.04 14.35
CA LEU A 119 17.35 12.31 15.49
C LEU A 119 17.05 13.30 16.59
N ASN A 120 15.77 13.47 16.93
CA ASN A 120 15.39 14.23 18.12
C ASN A 120 15.77 13.34 19.34
N ASN A 121 16.88 13.63 19.96
CA ASN A 121 17.17 13.12 21.28
C ASN A 121 16.29 13.93 22.25
N ASP A 122 15.04 13.50 22.41
CA ASP A 122 14.22 13.94 23.55
C ASP A 122 14.75 13.26 24.81
N ASP A 123 15.95 13.65 25.24
CA ASP A 123 16.42 13.46 26.60
C ASP A 123 15.55 14.34 27.50
N HIS A 124 14.32 13.89 27.77
CA HIS A 124 13.58 14.37 28.92
C HIS A 124 14.29 13.88 30.18
N ASP A 125 15.36 14.59 30.55
CA ASP A 125 15.94 14.54 31.88
C ASP A 125 14.88 15.06 32.86
N HIS A 126 13.99 14.17 33.33
CA HIS A 126 13.15 14.39 34.49
C HIS A 126 14.06 14.29 35.72
N GLY A 127 14.84 15.34 35.92
CA GLY A 127 15.54 15.57 37.18
C GLY A 127 14.51 15.70 38.30
N HIS A 128 14.17 14.58 38.92
CA HIS A 128 13.53 14.55 40.25
C HIS A 128 14.49 15.11 41.27
N ASN A 129 14.45 16.42 41.45
CA ASN A 129 15.07 17.09 42.58
C ASN A 129 14.13 16.97 43.78
N SER A 130 14.10 15.84 44.42
CA SER A 130 13.47 15.63 45.72
C SER A 130 14.37 16.19 46.84
N ASN A 131 14.29 17.50 47.04
CA ASN A 131 14.79 18.16 48.23
C ASN A 131 13.60 18.61 49.10
N ASP A 132 12.93 17.65 49.72
CA ASP A 132 12.06 17.93 50.86
C ASP A 132 12.84 17.77 52.16
N GLY A 133 13.42 18.90 52.58
CA GLY A 133 13.90 19.06 53.94
C GLY A 133 12.73 19.30 54.88
N HIS A 134 12.34 18.33 55.66
CA HIS A 134 11.46 18.55 56.81
C HIS A 134 12.29 18.96 58.03
N ILE A 135 11.93 20.13 58.60
CA ILE A 135 12.14 20.49 59.97
C ILE A 135 10.77 20.45 60.65
#